data_17aedc3cc05e70e999401748b4a94315
#
_entry.id   17aedc3cc05e70e999401748b4a94315
#
_cell.length_a   1.000
_cell.length_b   1.000
_cell.length_c   1.000
_cell.angle_alpha   90.00
_cell.angle_beta   90.00
_cell.angle_gamma   90.00
#
_symmetry.space_group_name_H-M   'P 1'
#
loop_
_entity.id
_entity.type
_entity.pdbx_description
1 polymer ?
#
loop_
_entity_poly.entity_id
_entity_poly.type
_entity_poly.pdbx_seq_one_letter_code
_entity_poly.pdbx_strand_id
1 'polypeptide(L)'
;MIFTNAPTRPSKYAGNRRHGPRAHAHHPDFNARESLGWQAVEAEVRLPEDGWRREQQWALDMGLPGADCLDDKTIPTFARGELPHFAGINTFLKAPYVENVRDVAKYDAAVLGIPFDSGTTYRPGTRFGPQGIRRMSALYTPYNYELGVDLREQMTLCDAGDVFTIPANLEKSFDQITRGVSHVFSSGALPIMLGGDHSIGFPCVRGIAQCTSKRIGIIHFDRHIDIQEKDLDER
;
A
#
# COMPACT_ATOMS: atom_id res chain seq x y z
N MET A 1 -2.35 -10.47 13.53
CA MET A 1 -2.31 -9.66 14.78
C MET A 1 -3.18 -8.44 14.54
N ILE A 2 -4.26 -8.29 15.29
CA ILE A 2 -5.21 -7.17 15.14
C ILE A 2 -5.07 -6.28 16.37
N PHE A 3 -4.78 -5.00 16.17
CA PHE A 3 -4.61 -4.01 17.23
C PHE A 3 -5.87 -3.14 17.34
N THR A 4 -6.55 -3.17 18.48
CA THR A 4 -7.80 -2.44 18.71
C THR A 4 -7.58 -1.22 19.59
N ASN A 5 -6.96 -0.15 19.11
CA ASN A 5 -6.95 1.14 19.81
C ASN A 5 -6.45 2.31 18.95
N ALA A 6 -6.70 2.27 17.61
CA ALA A 6 -6.57 3.48 16.82
C ALA A 6 -7.65 4.48 17.26
N PRO A 7 -7.32 5.78 17.37
CA PRO A 7 -8.34 6.78 17.59
C PRO A 7 -9.32 6.74 16.43
N THR A 8 -10.61 6.50 16.70
CA THR A 8 -11.66 6.59 15.70
C THR A 8 -11.71 8.03 15.20
N ARG A 9 -11.14 8.28 14.03
CA ARG A 9 -11.43 9.51 13.29
C ARG A 9 -12.88 9.44 12.82
N PRO A 10 -13.66 10.52 12.93
CA PRO A 10 -14.97 10.55 12.29
C PRO A 10 -14.77 10.34 10.79
N SER A 11 -15.59 9.47 10.20
CA SER A 11 -15.59 9.19 8.77
C SER A 11 -15.57 10.48 7.96
N LYS A 12 -14.57 10.68 7.12
CA LYS A 12 -14.43 11.84 6.23
C LYS A 12 -15.47 11.88 5.10
N TYR A 13 -16.35 10.91 5.03
CA TYR A 13 -17.30 10.75 3.95
C TYR A 13 -18.65 11.49 4.14
N ALA A 14 -18.80 12.29 5.20
CA ALA A 14 -19.95 13.18 5.35
C ALA A 14 -19.61 14.59 4.85
N GLY A 15 -19.47 14.78 3.55
CA GLY A 15 -19.24 16.12 3.01
C GLY A 15 -19.00 16.15 1.50
N ASN A 16 -20.00 16.60 0.79
CA ASN A 16 -20.07 17.11 -0.57
C ASN A 16 -18.71 17.45 -1.22
N ARG A 17 -18.25 16.65 -2.20
CA ARG A 17 -17.18 17.01 -3.11
C ARG A 17 -17.67 18.10 -4.08
N ARG A 18 -17.41 19.35 -3.77
CA ARG A 18 -17.43 20.42 -4.79
C ARG A 18 -16.01 20.52 -5.37
N HIS A 19 -15.85 20.05 -6.59
CA HIS A 19 -14.65 20.29 -7.38
C HIS A 19 -14.62 21.75 -7.81
N GLY A 20 -13.72 22.54 -7.23
CA GLY A 20 -13.33 23.85 -7.78
C GLY A 20 -12.28 23.64 -8.88
N PRO A 21 -12.22 24.53 -9.89
CA PRO A 21 -11.24 24.43 -10.97
C PRO A 21 -9.83 24.67 -10.41
N ARG A 22 -8.93 23.68 -10.55
CA ARG A 22 -7.50 23.87 -10.32
C ARG A 22 -6.88 24.55 -11.53
N ALA A 23 -6.11 25.60 -11.26
CA ALA A 23 -5.34 26.30 -12.28
C ALA A 23 -4.34 25.33 -12.94
N HIS A 24 -4.40 25.25 -14.27
CA HIS A 24 -3.43 24.52 -15.08
C HIS A 24 -2.06 25.18 -14.96
N ALA A 25 -1.10 24.49 -14.37
CA ALA A 25 0.30 24.84 -14.54
C ALA A 25 0.70 24.42 -15.97
N HIS A 26 1.08 25.38 -16.80
CA HIS A 26 1.67 25.12 -18.11
C HIS A 26 2.97 24.34 -17.92
N HIS A 27 2.99 23.08 -18.36
CA HIS A 27 4.22 22.33 -18.59
C HIS A 27 4.92 22.93 -19.82
N PRO A 28 6.23 23.21 -19.76
CA PRO A 28 6.98 23.63 -20.94
C PRO A 28 6.92 22.49 -21.96
N ASP A 29 6.72 22.84 -23.25
CA ASP A 29 6.71 21.94 -24.38
C ASP A 29 7.96 21.05 -24.38
N PHE A 30 7.78 19.82 -23.93
CA PHE A 30 8.83 18.80 -24.03
C PHE A 30 8.86 18.26 -25.44
N ASN A 31 9.63 18.90 -26.30
CA ASN A 31 9.85 18.45 -27.67
C ASN A 31 10.83 17.27 -27.68
N ALA A 32 10.44 16.16 -27.06
CA ALA A 32 11.23 14.91 -27.01
C ALA A 32 11.30 14.19 -28.37
N ARG A 33 10.60 14.68 -29.39
CA ARG A 33 10.53 14.03 -30.69
C ARG A 33 11.83 14.15 -31.49
N GLU A 34 12.66 15.14 -31.24
CA GLU A 34 13.88 15.37 -32.03
C GLU A 34 15.14 14.71 -31.46
N SER A 35 15.16 14.33 -30.17
CA SER A 35 16.40 13.85 -29.55
C SER A 35 16.62 12.34 -29.59
N LEU A 36 15.63 11.53 -29.99
CA LEU A 36 15.75 10.07 -29.92
C LEU A 36 15.78 9.36 -31.29
N GLY A 37 15.76 10.09 -32.42
CA GLY A 37 15.88 9.48 -33.74
C GLY A 37 14.77 8.46 -34.08
N TRP A 38 13.67 8.48 -33.34
CA TRP A 38 12.50 7.65 -33.63
C TRP A 38 11.76 8.28 -34.81
N GLN A 39 12.00 7.76 -36.01
CA GLN A 39 11.04 7.95 -37.08
C GLN A 39 9.75 7.30 -36.60
N ALA A 40 8.77 8.12 -36.25
CA ALA A 40 7.42 7.65 -36.02
C ALA A 40 6.99 6.87 -37.28
N VAL A 41 6.82 5.57 -37.14
CA VAL A 41 5.99 4.84 -38.09
C VAL A 41 4.60 5.39 -37.84
N GLU A 42 4.20 6.36 -38.67
CA GLU A 42 2.84 6.85 -38.74
C GLU A 42 1.96 5.72 -39.30
N ALA A 43 1.78 4.69 -38.50
CA ALA A 43 0.60 3.87 -38.61
C ALA A 43 -0.52 4.74 -38.01
N GLU A 44 -1.24 5.45 -38.87
CA GLU A 44 -2.51 6.08 -38.51
C GLU A 44 -3.50 4.99 -38.04
N VAL A 45 -3.33 4.48 -36.86
CA VAL A 45 -4.44 3.90 -36.13
C VAL A 45 -5.23 5.09 -35.61
N ARG A 46 -6.03 5.69 -36.46
CA ARG A 46 -7.08 6.64 -36.07
C ARG A 46 -8.11 5.85 -35.25
N LEU A 47 -7.84 5.65 -33.99
CA LEU A 47 -8.94 5.42 -33.04
C LEU A 47 -9.82 6.67 -33.10
N PRO A 48 -11.15 6.54 -33.25
CA PRO A 48 -12.04 7.69 -33.20
C PRO A 48 -11.67 8.51 -31.97
N GLU A 49 -11.31 9.78 -32.14
CA GLU A 49 -10.81 10.64 -31.05
C GLU A 49 -11.72 10.66 -29.82
N ASP A 50 -12.95 10.25 -29.95
CA ASP A 50 -13.95 10.23 -28.89
C ASP A 50 -14.21 8.86 -28.24
N GLY A 51 -13.75 7.75 -28.85
CA GLY A 51 -14.12 6.41 -28.37
C GLY A 51 -13.53 6.09 -27.01
N TRP A 52 -12.22 6.19 -26.88
CA TRP A 52 -11.53 5.89 -25.61
C TRP A 52 -11.83 6.89 -24.49
N ARG A 53 -12.10 8.16 -24.83
CA ARG A 53 -12.52 9.17 -23.85
C ARG A 53 -13.88 8.85 -23.25
N ARG A 54 -14.81 8.33 -24.05
CA ARG A 54 -16.11 7.89 -23.54
C ARG A 54 -15.99 6.68 -22.64
N GLU A 55 -15.17 5.71 -23.01
CA GLU A 55 -14.92 4.52 -22.18
C GLU A 55 -14.22 4.89 -20.88
N GLN A 56 -13.24 5.79 -20.94
CA GLN A 56 -12.57 6.28 -19.74
C GLN A 56 -13.53 7.06 -18.84
N GLN A 57 -14.36 7.93 -19.40
CA GLN A 57 -15.35 8.68 -18.63
C GLN A 57 -16.39 7.74 -18.02
N TRP A 58 -16.86 6.76 -18.80
CA TRP A 58 -17.75 5.72 -18.30
C TRP A 58 -17.11 4.94 -17.14
N ALA A 59 -15.85 4.55 -17.26
CA ALA A 59 -15.12 3.87 -16.19
C ALA A 59 -15.02 4.73 -14.92
N LEU A 60 -14.77 6.04 -15.09
CA LEU A 60 -14.75 7.00 -13.98
C LEU A 60 -16.13 7.15 -13.32
N ASP A 61 -17.18 7.25 -14.15
CA ASP A 61 -18.56 7.39 -13.68
C ASP A 61 -19.02 6.14 -12.92
N MET A 62 -18.49 4.98 -13.31
CA MET A 62 -18.71 3.70 -12.63
C MET A 62 -17.82 3.51 -11.40
N GLY A 63 -16.95 4.47 -11.09
CA GLY A 63 -16.05 4.39 -9.93
C GLY A 63 -14.97 3.32 -10.08
N LEU A 64 -14.57 2.96 -11.31
CA LEU A 64 -13.51 1.99 -11.54
C LEU A 64 -12.15 2.59 -11.16
N PRO A 65 -11.41 1.99 -10.20
CA PRO A 65 -10.25 2.61 -9.55
C PRO A 65 -9.07 2.87 -10.49
N GLY A 66 -8.92 2.11 -11.55
CA GLY A 66 -7.85 2.27 -12.52
C GLY A 66 -7.80 3.66 -13.15
N ALA A 67 -8.95 4.34 -13.21
CA ALA A 67 -9.04 5.69 -13.77
C ALA A 67 -8.71 6.78 -12.75
N ASP A 68 -8.82 6.51 -11.46
CA ASP A 68 -8.55 7.50 -10.39
C ASP A 68 -7.06 7.60 -10.03
N CYS A 69 -6.25 6.64 -10.45
CA CYS A 69 -4.83 6.60 -10.11
C CYS A 69 -3.96 7.55 -10.95
N LEU A 70 -4.51 8.20 -11.94
CA LEU A 70 -3.80 9.14 -12.81
C LEU A 70 -4.30 10.55 -12.55
N ASP A 71 -3.44 11.40 -12.03
CA ASP A 71 -3.73 12.84 -11.88
C ASP A 71 -3.87 13.51 -13.25
N ASP A 72 -3.05 13.10 -14.22
CA ASP A 72 -3.13 13.53 -15.61
C ASP A 72 -3.74 12.42 -16.50
N LYS A 73 -5.02 12.60 -16.83
CA LYS A 73 -5.79 11.67 -17.68
C LYS A 73 -5.57 11.88 -19.18
N THR A 74 -4.74 12.83 -19.56
CA THR A 74 -4.35 13.05 -20.94
C THR A 74 -3.27 12.08 -21.44
N ILE A 75 -2.65 11.31 -20.51
CA ILE A 75 -1.63 10.32 -20.82
C ILE A 75 -2.08 8.91 -20.34
N PRO A 76 -3.01 8.25 -21.06
CA PRO A 76 -3.49 6.92 -20.65
C PRO A 76 -2.50 5.78 -20.94
N THR A 77 -1.28 6.11 -21.39
CA THR A 77 -0.26 5.14 -21.80
C THR A 77 0.32 4.33 -20.64
N PHE A 78 0.25 4.85 -19.41
CA PHE A 78 0.89 4.23 -18.26
C PHE A 78 -0.13 3.50 -17.40
N ALA A 79 0.09 2.18 -17.17
CA ALA A 79 -0.67 1.40 -16.21
C ALA A 79 -0.08 1.62 -14.81
N ARG A 80 -0.71 2.44 -13.99
CA ARG A 80 -0.29 2.73 -12.61
C ARG A 80 -1.32 2.31 -11.56
N GLY A 81 -2.55 2.08 -12.00
CA GLY A 81 -3.67 1.73 -11.15
C GLY A 81 -3.94 0.24 -11.05
N GLU A 82 -5.17 -0.07 -10.66
CA GLU A 82 -5.63 -1.43 -10.40
C GLU A 82 -5.63 -2.30 -11.66
N LEU A 83 -6.02 -1.76 -12.78
CA LEU A 83 -6.12 -2.50 -14.03
C LEU A 83 -5.06 -2.07 -15.05
N PRO A 84 -4.53 -2.99 -15.83
CA PRO A 84 -4.71 -4.45 -15.70
C PRO A 84 -3.91 -5.01 -14.51
N HIS A 85 -4.41 -6.05 -13.86
CA HIS A 85 -3.79 -6.61 -12.65
C HIS A 85 -2.35 -7.13 -12.82
N PHE A 86 -1.96 -7.46 -14.06
CA PHE A 86 -0.61 -7.94 -14.37
C PHE A 86 0.40 -6.81 -14.64
N ALA A 87 -0.03 -5.56 -14.69
CA ALA A 87 0.80 -4.40 -14.99
C ALA A 87 0.77 -3.35 -13.87
N GLY A 88 1.59 -2.32 -14.00
CA GLY A 88 1.69 -1.23 -13.04
C GLY A 88 2.53 -1.56 -11.80
N ILE A 89 2.43 -0.72 -10.78
CA ILE A 89 3.15 -0.91 -9.51
C ILE A 89 2.43 -2.00 -8.71
N ASN A 90 3.20 -2.98 -8.24
CA ASN A 90 2.66 -4.11 -7.49
C ASN A 90 2.52 -3.78 -6.00
N THR A 91 1.46 -3.06 -5.66
CA THR A 91 1.05 -2.74 -4.29
C THR A 91 -0.02 -3.71 -3.78
N PHE A 92 -0.25 -3.75 -2.49
CA PHE A 92 -1.30 -4.58 -1.90
C PHE A 92 -2.69 -4.13 -2.38
N LEU A 93 -3.47 -5.05 -2.97
CA LEU A 93 -4.77 -4.77 -3.61
C LEU A 93 -4.71 -3.62 -4.63
N LYS A 94 -3.55 -3.38 -5.22
CA LYS A 94 -3.33 -2.22 -6.11
C LYS A 94 -3.68 -0.87 -5.48
N ALA A 95 -3.64 -0.79 -4.15
CA ALA A 95 -3.80 0.47 -3.43
C ALA A 95 -2.72 1.49 -3.84
N PRO A 96 -3.00 2.79 -3.73
CA PRO A 96 -2.03 3.84 -4.05
C PRO A 96 -0.70 3.63 -3.33
N TYR A 97 0.41 3.68 -4.06
CA TYR A 97 1.74 3.71 -3.47
C TYR A 97 2.04 5.10 -2.93
N VAL A 98 2.54 5.15 -1.71
CA VAL A 98 2.93 6.41 -1.06
C VAL A 98 4.45 6.56 -1.17
N GLU A 99 4.89 7.40 -2.09
CA GLU A 99 6.30 7.69 -2.28
C GLU A 99 6.89 8.47 -1.09
N ASN A 100 6.17 9.47 -0.62
CA ASN A 100 6.54 10.19 0.59
C ASN A 100 5.82 9.58 1.80
N VAL A 101 6.54 8.87 2.65
CA VAL A 101 5.97 8.17 3.82
C VAL A 101 5.23 9.10 4.81
N ARG A 102 5.46 10.42 4.76
CA ARG A 102 4.68 11.38 5.55
C ARG A 102 3.23 11.49 5.09
N ASP A 103 2.96 11.13 3.84
CA ASP A 103 1.63 11.19 3.24
C ASP A 103 0.70 10.05 3.72
N VAL A 104 1.25 9.05 4.43
CA VAL A 104 0.41 8.02 5.11
C VAL A 104 -0.65 8.64 6.01
N ALA A 105 -0.40 9.82 6.57
CA ALA A 105 -1.38 10.55 7.38
C ALA A 105 -2.69 10.91 6.65
N LYS A 106 -2.71 10.80 5.34
CA LYS A 106 -3.89 11.08 4.50
C LYS A 106 -4.85 9.88 4.41
N TYR A 107 -4.43 8.69 4.88
CA TYR A 107 -5.12 7.42 4.74
C TYR A 107 -5.58 6.88 6.10
N ASP A 108 -6.61 6.06 6.07
CA ASP A 108 -7.11 5.39 7.27
C ASP A 108 -6.26 4.18 7.64
N ALA A 109 -5.68 3.51 6.65
CA ALA A 109 -4.77 2.38 6.84
C ALA A 109 -3.62 2.43 5.85
N ALA A 110 -2.46 1.91 6.26
CA ALA A 110 -1.29 1.79 5.42
C ALA A 110 -0.66 0.39 5.54
N VAL A 111 -0.44 -0.22 4.38
CA VAL A 111 0.26 -1.49 4.28
C VAL A 111 1.76 -1.23 4.35
N LEU A 112 2.45 -2.00 5.19
CA LEU A 112 3.88 -1.93 5.42
C LEU A 112 4.48 -3.32 5.33
N GLY A 113 5.36 -3.56 4.38
CA GLY A 113 6.07 -4.82 4.27
C GLY A 113 7.27 -4.88 5.22
N ILE A 114 7.50 -6.07 5.78
CA ILE A 114 8.61 -6.35 6.69
C ILE A 114 9.35 -7.59 6.18
N PRO A 115 10.28 -7.41 5.21
CA PRO A 115 11.00 -8.50 4.57
C PRO A 115 12.13 -9.03 5.45
N PHE A 116 11.77 -9.73 6.53
CA PHE A 116 12.70 -10.24 7.54
C PHE A 116 12.49 -11.74 7.76
N ASP A 117 13.58 -12.52 7.88
CA ASP A 117 13.54 -13.97 8.14
C ASP A 117 14.77 -14.50 8.89
N SER A 118 15.48 -13.64 9.60
CA SER A 118 16.66 -14.07 10.37
C SER A 118 16.28 -14.83 11.66
N GLY A 119 14.99 -14.87 12.00
CA GLY A 119 14.45 -15.65 13.12
C GLY A 119 13.93 -17.05 12.71
N THR A 120 14.06 -17.44 11.43
CA THR A 120 13.58 -18.75 10.99
C THR A 120 14.49 -19.88 11.48
N THR A 121 13.90 -20.91 12.07
CA THR A 121 14.62 -22.07 12.63
C THR A 121 14.92 -23.17 11.62
N TYR A 122 14.24 -23.19 10.46
CA TYR A 122 14.37 -24.26 9.49
C TYR A 122 14.76 -23.76 8.09
N ARG A 123 13.85 -23.16 7.36
CA ARG A 123 14.09 -22.69 5.98
C ARG A 123 13.83 -21.20 5.87
N PRO A 124 14.86 -20.40 5.49
CA PRO A 124 14.64 -18.99 5.18
C PRO A 124 13.81 -18.84 3.90
N GLY A 125 13.26 -17.65 3.69
CA GLY A 125 12.46 -17.32 2.51
C GLY A 125 11.22 -16.48 2.83
N THR A 126 10.82 -16.38 4.09
CA THR A 126 9.67 -15.56 4.49
C THR A 126 9.92 -14.07 4.28
N ARG A 127 11.18 -13.64 4.07
CA ARG A 127 11.50 -12.27 3.63
C ARG A 127 10.84 -11.88 2.30
N PHE A 128 10.48 -12.87 1.48
CA PHE A 128 9.74 -12.66 0.22
C PHE A 128 8.21 -12.61 0.43
N GLY A 129 7.74 -12.80 1.66
CA GLY A 129 6.32 -12.78 2.01
C GLY A 129 5.61 -11.50 1.57
N PRO A 130 6.12 -10.29 1.89
CA PRO A 130 5.48 -9.05 1.48
C PRO A 130 5.29 -8.94 -0.03
N GLN A 131 6.30 -9.32 -0.83
CA GLN A 131 6.20 -9.33 -2.28
C GLN A 131 5.20 -10.37 -2.78
N GLY A 132 5.23 -11.59 -2.20
CA GLY A 132 4.31 -12.65 -2.56
C GLY A 132 2.86 -12.29 -2.28
N ILE A 133 2.59 -11.72 -1.11
CA ILE A 133 1.25 -11.28 -0.70
C ILE A 133 0.74 -10.16 -1.63
N ARG A 134 1.56 -9.13 -1.91
CA ARG A 134 1.19 -8.06 -2.85
C ARG A 134 0.87 -8.61 -4.23
N ARG A 135 1.73 -9.51 -4.73
CA ARG A 135 1.52 -10.12 -6.05
C ARG A 135 0.21 -10.89 -6.12
N MET A 136 -0.10 -11.66 -5.09
CA MET A 136 -1.34 -12.42 -5.05
C MET A 136 -2.56 -11.52 -4.82
N SER A 137 -2.43 -10.48 -4.00
CA SER A 137 -3.53 -9.55 -3.73
C SER A 137 -4.04 -8.82 -4.97
N ALA A 138 -3.19 -8.64 -5.98
CA ALA A 138 -3.58 -8.02 -7.24
C ALA A 138 -4.63 -8.84 -8.03
N LEU A 139 -4.82 -10.10 -7.70
CA LEU A 139 -5.82 -10.98 -8.31
C LEU A 139 -7.21 -10.87 -7.66
N TYR A 140 -7.30 -10.16 -6.55
CA TYR A 140 -8.53 -10.00 -5.78
C TYR A 140 -9.09 -8.60 -5.94
N THR A 141 -10.41 -8.51 -5.93
CA THR A 141 -11.09 -7.22 -5.85
C THR A 141 -11.21 -6.78 -4.39
N PRO A 142 -11.25 -5.47 -4.10
CA PRO A 142 -11.55 -4.98 -2.75
C PRO A 142 -12.98 -5.26 -2.28
N TYR A 143 -13.84 -5.81 -3.14
CA TYR A 143 -15.21 -6.15 -2.80
C TYR A 143 -15.30 -7.53 -2.16
N ASN A 144 -15.90 -7.60 -0.98
CA ASN A 144 -16.20 -8.85 -0.28
C ASN A 144 -17.64 -9.28 -0.56
N TYR A 145 -17.80 -10.40 -1.27
CA TYR A 145 -19.11 -10.91 -1.69
C TYR A 145 -19.96 -11.42 -0.53
N GLU A 146 -19.35 -11.97 0.52
CA GLU A 146 -20.07 -12.54 1.66
C GLU A 146 -20.68 -11.42 2.53
N LEU A 147 -19.95 -10.33 2.69
CA LEU A 147 -20.38 -9.18 3.49
C LEU A 147 -21.11 -8.12 2.66
N GLY A 148 -21.05 -8.20 1.33
CA GLY A 148 -21.62 -7.18 0.45
C GLY A 148 -20.96 -5.81 0.60
N VAL A 149 -19.66 -5.78 0.92
CA VAL A 149 -18.94 -4.56 1.27
C VAL A 149 -17.76 -4.35 0.31
N ASP A 150 -17.63 -3.15 -0.23
CA ASP A 150 -16.42 -2.69 -0.91
C ASP A 150 -15.51 -1.96 0.09
N LEU A 151 -14.29 -2.46 0.26
CA LEU A 151 -13.33 -1.89 1.19
C LEU A 151 -13.03 -0.41 0.89
N ARG A 152 -13.05 -0.02 -0.38
CA ARG A 152 -12.80 1.35 -0.85
C ARG A 152 -13.87 2.35 -0.41
N GLU A 153 -15.09 1.87 -0.18
CA GLU A 153 -16.18 2.69 0.33
C GLU A 153 -16.10 2.89 1.85
N GLN A 154 -15.40 1.98 2.53
CA GLN A 154 -15.35 1.98 4.00
C GLN A 154 -14.11 2.69 4.53
N MET A 155 -12.99 2.61 3.82
CA MET A 155 -11.72 3.17 4.26
C MET A 155 -10.79 3.52 3.09
N THR A 156 -9.90 4.45 3.33
CA THR A 156 -8.81 4.74 2.41
C THR A 156 -7.58 3.92 2.80
N LEU A 157 -7.07 3.14 1.85
CA LEU A 157 -5.89 2.28 2.02
C LEU A 157 -4.76 2.79 1.14
N CYS A 158 -3.54 2.74 1.65
CA CYS A 158 -2.34 2.94 0.85
C CYS A 158 -1.30 1.86 1.11
N ASP A 159 -0.32 1.76 0.23
CA ASP A 159 0.87 0.92 0.40
C ASP A 159 2.09 1.82 0.62
N ALA A 160 2.72 1.70 1.78
CA ALA A 160 3.89 2.49 2.17
C ALA A 160 5.22 1.81 1.79
N GLY A 161 5.16 0.70 1.05
CA GLY A 161 6.35 -0.06 0.70
C GLY A 161 6.86 -0.93 1.85
N ASP A 162 8.17 -1.14 1.90
CA ASP A 162 8.81 -2.03 2.86
C ASP A 162 9.71 -1.29 3.85
N VAL A 163 9.78 -1.81 5.07
CA VAL A 163 10.82 -1.38 6.02
C VAL A 163 12.18 -1.82 5.52
N PHE A 164 13.14 -0.92 5.61
CA PHE A 164 14.53 -1.25 5.33
C PHE A 164 15.12 -2.11 6.46
N THR A 165 15.20 -3.41 6.23
CA THR A 165 15.86 -4.36 7.14
C THR A 165 17.36 -4.42 6.84
N ILE A 166 18.17 -4.65 7.89
CA ILE A 166 19.61 -4.69 7.76
C ILE A 166 20.07 -6.15 7.84
N PRO A 167 20.52 -6.74 6.71
CA PRO A 167 20.97 -8.12 6.70
C PRO A 167 22.03 -8.41 7.75
N ALA A 168 21.95 -9.57 8.38
CA ALA A 168 22.86 -10.02 9.45
C ALA A 168 22.92 -9.13 10.70
N ASN A 169 21.95 -8.24 10.89
CA ASN A 169 21.85 -7.44 12.12
C ASN A 169 20.41 -7.41 12.63
N LEU A 170 20.13 -8.27 13.58
CA LEU A 170 18.81 -8.44 14.20
C LEU A 170 18.35 -7.15 14.89
N GLU A 171 19.17 -6.61 15.78
CA GLU A 171 18.83 -5.46 16.62
C GLU A 171 18.50 -4.22 15.77
N LYS A 172 19.39 -3.91 14.81
CA LYS A 172 19.14 -2.77 13.92
C LYS A 172 17.90 -2.97 13.03
N SER A 173 17.66 -4.20 12.58
CA SER A 173 16.46 -4.52 11.81
C SER A 173 15.20 -4.32 12.66
N PHE A 174 15.22 -4.79 13.90
CA PHE A 174 14.12 -4.60 14.84
C PHE A 174 13.89 -3.12 15.18
N ASP A 175 14.94 -2.33 15.28
CA ASP A 175 14.80 -0.88 15.47
C ASP A 175 14.18 -0.20 14.26
N GLN A 176 14.55 -0.60 13.05
CA GLN A 176 13.94 -0.09 11.83
C GLN A 176 12.45 -0.46 11.73
N ILE A 177 12.12 -1.72 12.03
CA ILE A 177 10.72 -2.18 12.06
C ILE A 177 9.91 -1.38 13.07
N THR A 178 10.44 -1.23 14.29
CA THR A 178 9.82 -0.43 15.34
C THR A 178 9.53 0.99 14.87
N ARG A 179 10.53 1.67 14.27
CA ARG A 179 10.39 3.03 13.75
C ARG A 179 9.36 3.13 12.63
N GLY A 180 9.37 2.17 11.68
CA GLY A 180 8.41 2.14 10.58
C GLY A 180 6.97 2.01 11.08
N VAL A 181 6.73 1.07 12.00
CA VAL A 181 5.40 0.87 12.59
C VAL A 181 4.98 2.07 13.43
N SER A 182 5.90 2.61 14.25
CA SER A 182 5.62 3.84 15.03
C SER A 182 5.24 5.00 14.13
N HIS A 183 5.94 5.19 13.01
CA HIS A 183 5.64 6.27 12.07
C HIS A 183 4.22 6.15 11.53
N VAL A 184 3.84 4.97 11.02
CA VAL A 184 2.49 4.74 10.49
C VAL A 184 1.44 4.95 11.57
N PHE A 185 1.62 4.34 12.75
CA PHE A 185 0.65 4.43 13.83
C PHE A 185 0.51 5.85 14.38
N SER A 186 1.62 6.58 14.59
CA SER A 186 1.58 7.96 15.08
C SER A 186 1.01 8.94 14.08
N SER A 187 1.04 8.63 12.78
CA SER A 187 0.39 9.44 11.74
C SER A 187 -1.14 9.34 11.79
N GLY A 188 -1.69 8.39 12.57
CA GLY A 188 -3.12 8.13 12.71
C GLY A 188 -3.66 7.11 11.71
N ALA A 189 -2.83 6.52 10.87
CA ALA A 189 -3.19 5.40 10.01
C ALA A 189 -3.06 4.07 10.77
N LEU A 190 -3.94 3.12 10.46
CA LEU A 190 -3.83 1.75 10.96
C LEU A 190 -2.70 1.03 10.22
N PRO A 191 -1.62 0.58 10.90
CA PRO A 191 -0.58 -0.18 10.23
C PRO A 191 -1.04 -1.62 9.95
N ILE A 192 -0.93 -2.05 8.69
CA ILE A 192 -1.15 -3.43 8.25
C ILE A 192 0.21 -3.98 7.84
N MET A 193 0.79 -4.83 8.70
CA MET A 193 2.11 -5.38 8.47
C MET A 193 2.04 -6.68 7.67
N LEU A 194 2.80 -6.74 6.57
CA LEU A 194 3.01 -7.96 5.79
C LEU A 194 4.37 -8.54 6.19
N GLY A 195 4.38 -9.66 6.87
CA GLY A 195 5.59 -10.29 7.32
C GLY A 195 6.20 -11.24 6.28
N GLY A 196 7.24 -11.66 6.58
CA GLY A 196 8.37 -12.02 7.35
C GLY A 196 8.13 -13.18 8.30
N ASP A 197 9.13 -13.50 9.06
CA ASP A 197 9.01 -14.54 10.09
C ASP A 197 8.29 -14.00 11.34
N HIS A 198 8.00 -14.90 12.29
CA HIS A 198 7.19 -14.54 13.47
C HIS A 198 7.90 -13.57 14.41
N SER A 199 9.23 -13.53 14.42
CA SER A 199 10.01 -12.66 15.30
C SER A 199 9.72 -11.16 15.09
N ILE A 200 9.19 -10.77 13.93
CA ILE A 200 8.76 -9.39 13.68
C ILE A 200 7.60 -8.94 14.59
N GLY A 201 6.88 -9.87 15.22
CA GLY A 201 5.81 -9.55 16.15
C GLY A 201 6.28 -8.64 17.27
N PHE A 202 7.45 -8.91 17.85
CA PHE A 202 8.02 -8.10 18.91
C PHE A 202 8.27 -6.63 18.51
N PRO A 203 9.06 -6.31 17.46
CA PRO A 203 9.29 -4.92 17.06
C PRO A 203 8.03 -4.22 16.56
N CYS A 204 7.05 -4.94 16.01
CA CYS A 204 5.77 -4.37 15.63
C CYS A 204 4.97 -3.89 16.84
N VAL A 205 4.83 -4.74 17.86
CA VAL A 205 4.15 -4.37 19.11
C VAL A 205 4.90 -3.25 19.80
N ARG A 206 6.24 -3.32 19.89
CA ARG A 206 7.09 -2.26 20.43
C ARG A 206 6.85 -0.92 19.76
N GLY A 207 6.69 -0.93 18.42
CA GLY A 207 6.42 0.27 17.63
C GLY A 207 5.11 0.96 18.02
N ILE A 208 4.05 0.18 18.24
CA ILE A 208 2.76 0.70 18.70
C ILE A 208 2.84 1.15 20.15
N ALA A 209 3.50 0.35 21.02
CA ALA A 209 3.61 0.64 22.43
C ALA A 209 4.32 1.98 22.73
N GLN A 210 5.29 2.36 21.91
CA GLN A 210 5.97 3.65 22.03
C GLN A 210 5.07 4.86 21.71
N CYS A 211 3.97 4.65 21.03
CA CYS A 211 3.06 5.71 20.61
C CYS A 211 1.83 5.87 21.49
N THR A 212 1.66 5.04 22.53
CA THR A 212 0.50 5.09 23.42
C THR A 212 0.87 4.76 24.86
N SER A 213 0.23 5.46 25.81
CA SER A 213 0.29 5.12 27.24
C SER A 213 -0.76 4.10 27.66
N LYS A 214 -1.66 3.72 26.75
CA LYS A 214 -2.73 2.75 27.03
C LYS A 214 -2.18 1.32 27.02
N ARG A 215 -2.83 0.43 27.75
CA ARG A 215 -2.54 -1.01 27.64
C ARG A 215 -2.95 -1.51 26.27
N ILE A 216 -2.08 -2.31 25.66
CA ILE A 216 -2.31 -2.93 24.36
C ILE A 216 -2.82 -4.36 24.61
N GLY A 217 -3.98 -4.70 24.02
CA GLY A 217 -4.44 -6.07 23.93
C GLY A 217 -3.96 -6.69 22.62
N ILE A 218 -3.54 -7.95 22.68
CA ILE A 218 -3.11 -8.70 21.48
C ILE A 218 -4.05 -9.89 21.31
N ILE A 219 -4.63 -10.00 20.09
CA ILE A 219 -5.34 -11.20 19.66
C ILE A 219 -4.38 -11.94 18.73
N HIS A 220 -4.01 -13.15 19.10
CA HIS A 220 -3.01 -13.96 18.42
C HIS A 220 -3.66 -15.20 17.80
N PHE A 221 -3.60 -15.28 16.48
CA PHE A 221 -4.09 -16.46 15.73
C PHE A 221 -2.87 -17.25 15.28
N ASP A 222 -2.46 -18.22 16.08
CA ASP A 222 -1.32 -19.08 15.81
C ASP A 222 -1.57 -20.47 16.44
N ARG A 223 -0.82 -21.47 15.97
CA ARG A 223 -0.76 -22.78 16.61
C ARG A 223 -0.04 -22.76 17.94
N HIS A 224 0.99 -21.92 18.07
CA HIS A 224 1.84 -21.80 19.24
C HIS A 224 1.47 -20.54 20.03
N ILE A 225 1.71 -20.56 21.32
CA ILE A 225 1.33 -19.45 22.20
C ILE A 225 2.36 -18.31 22.17
N ASP A 226 3.60 -18.61 21.78
CA ASP A 226 4.74 -17.67 21.64
C ASP A 226 4.97 -16.77 22.86
N ILE A 227 4.82 -17.36 24.06
CA ILE A 227 5.05 -16.67 25.34
C ILE A 227 6.22 -17.28 26.12
N GLN A 228 7.03 -18.08 25.46
CA GLN A 228 8.22 -18.64 26.06
C GLN A 228 9.22 -17.53 26.33
N GLU A 229 9.82 -17.55 27.51
CA GLU A 229 10.84 -16.57 27.85
C GLU A 229 12.11 -16.80 27.04
N LYS A 230 12.45 -18.06 26.81
CA LYS A 230 13.62 -18.48 26.03
C LYS A 230 13.31 -19.71 25.19
N ASP A 231 13.88 -19.78 24.01
CA ASP A 231 13.98 -20.96 23.19
C ASP A 231 15.44 -21.13 22.75
N LEU A 232 15.96 -22.36 22.85
CA LEU A 232 17.37 -22.68 22.55
C LEU A 232 18.37 -21.71 23.23
N ASP A 233 18.10 -21.34 24.48
CA ASP A 233 18.89 -20.40 25.28
C ASP A 233 18.87 -18.93 24.78
N GLU A 234 18.08 -18.62 23.77
CA GLU A 234 17.86 -17.29 23.20
C GLU A 234 16.42 -16.82 23.42
N ARG A 235 16.17 -15.52 23.27
CA ARG A 235 14.84 -14.90 23.37
C ARG A 235 14.17 -14.85 22.01
#